data_9fb995a5744562a8176cc24c354e6371
#
_entry.id   9fb995a5744562a8176cc24c354e6371
#
_cell.length_a   1.000
_cell.length_b   1.000
_cell.length_c   1.000
_cell.angle_alpha   90.00
_cell.angle_beta   90.00
_cell.angle_gamma   90.00
#
_symmetry.space_group_name_H-M   'P 1'
#
loop_
_entity.id
_entity.type
_entity.pdbx_description
1 polymer ?
#
loop_
_entity_poly.entity_id
_entity_poly.type
_entity_poly.pdbx_seq_one_letter_code
_entity_poly.pdbx_strand_id
1 'polypeptide(L)'
;MALTATELAASAGAPVVPVIVIDDAEHAVALGEALVAGGIRTAEVTLRTPAGLEAIRRMAQVGGLIVGAGTVIDPEGVDRAVDAGARFIVSPGLDEAVVNRCRDLDVLALPGVATASEVQHAMRLGLQAVKLFPAGVMGGATLISALGGPFPDMQFMPSGGVSLASAPEYLALASVSLVSGSWMVSRELIASQQFGEIERISRQTTEALTA
;
A
#
# COMPACT_ATOMS: atom_id res chain seq x y z
N MET A 1 -16.89 -1.67 10.95
CA MET A 1 -16.91 -2.30 9.61
C MET A 1 -15.55 -2.10 8.99
N ALA A 2 -14.92 -3.17 8.52
CA ALA A 2 -13.59 -3.11 7.88
C ALA A 2 -13.60 -2.13 6.71
N LEU A 3 -12.47 -1.47 6.51
CA LEU A 3 -12.18 -0.72 5.29
C LEU A 3 -12.09 -1.72 4.12
N THR A 4 -12.78 -1.48 3.03
CA THR A 4 -12.65 -2.27 1.80
C THR A 4 -11.56 -1.69 0.88
N ALA A 5 -11.07 -2.47 -0.07
CA ALA A 5 -10.11 -1.97 -1.07
C ALA A 5 -10.69 -0.83 -1.92
N THR A 6 -11.97 -0.88 -2.22
CA THR A 6 -12.69 0.19 -2.95
C THR A 6 -12.77 1.48 -2.12
N GLU A 7 -13.07 1.38 -0.83
CA GLU A 7 -13.10 2.55 0.06
C GLU A 7 -11.70 3.12 0.29
N LEU A 8 -10.67 2.28 0.39
CA LEU A 8 -9.28 2.72 0.44
C LEU A 8 -8.93 3.53 -0.82
N ALA A 9 -9.26 3.01 -2.00
CA ALA A 9 -9.01 3.69 -3.27
C ALA A 9 -9.77 5.02 -3.37
N ALA A 10 -11.05 5.05 -3.00
CA ALA A 10 -11.88 6.25 -3.02
C ALA A 10 -11.38 7.34 -2.04
N SER A 11 -10.73 6.93 -0.95
CA SER A 11 -10.25 7.84 0.11
C SER A 11 -8.80 8.27 -0.09
N ALA A 12 -8.07 7.69 -1.06
CA ALA A 12 -6.63 7.88 -1.20
C ALA A 12 -6.19 9.30 -1.64
N GLY A 13 -7.10 10.08 -2.19
CA GLY A 13 -6.81 11.40 -2.78
C GLY A 13 -6.18 11.28 -4.18
N ALA A 14 -5.05 10.59 -4.28
CA ALA A 14 -4.45 10.14 -5.54
C ALA A 14 -4.43 8.59 -5.57
N PRO A 15 -4.49 7.93 -6.75
CA PRO A 15 -4.56 6.48 -6.86
C PRO A 15 -3.21 5.79 -6.58
N VAL A 16 -2.58 6.16 -5.47
CA VAL A 16 -1.26 5.66 -5.06
C VAL A 16 -1.17 5.44 -3.55
N VAL A 17 -0.49 4.35 -3.16
CA VAL A 17 -0.13 4.05 -1.77
C VAL A 17 1.40 4.15 -1.64
N PRO A 18 1.93 5.19 -0.97
CA PRO A 18 3.35 5.32 -0.68
C PRO A 18 3.87 4.18 0.19
N VAL A 19 4.94 3.50 -0.25
CA VAL A 19 5.64 2.46 0.53
C VAL A 19 6.79 3.10 1.28
N ILE A 20 6.68 3.13 2.58
CA ILE A 20 7.58 3.87 3.48
C ILE A 20 8.52 2.91 4.20
N VAL A 21 9.82 3.18 4.11
CA VAL A 21 10.85 2.62 4.98
C VAL A 21 11.39 3.77 5.83
N ILE A 22 11.11 3.77 7.11
CA ILE A 22 11.47 4.83 8.05
C ILE A 22 12.37 4.28 9.17
N ASP A 23 13.46 4.97 9.45
CA ASP A 23 14.46 4.55 10.45
C ASP A 23 14.30 5.27 11.79
N ASP A 24 13.68 6.45 11.77
CA ASP A 24 13.40 7.25 12.94
C ASP A 24 11.93 7.64 12.97
N ALA A 25 11.20 7.16 13.97
CA ALA A 25 9.78 7.41 14.13
C ALA A 25 9.45 8.90 14.45
N GLU A 26 10.42 9.70 14.86
CA GLU A 26 10.23 11.14 15.07
C GLU A 26 9.85 11.85 13.76
N HIS A 27 10.28 11.34 12.63
CA HIS A 27 9.95 11.88 11.30
C HIS A 27 8.53 11.54 10.81
N ALA A 28 7.82 10.65 11.49
CA ALA A 28 6.56 10.06 10.99
C ALA A 28 5.44 11.10 10.81
N VAL A 29 5.26 12.01 11.77
CA VAL A 29 4.18 13.02 11.72
C VAL A 29 4.43 13.99 10.57
N ALA A 30 5.63 14.57 10.47
CA ALA A 30 5.97 15.52 9.42
C ALA A 30 5.89 14.88 8.01
N LEU A 31 6.29 13.60 7.90
CA LEU A 31 6.13 12.83 6.67
C LEU A 31 4.65 12.65 6.29
N GLY A 32 3.79 12.28 7.25
CA GLY A 32 2.36 12.13 7.01
C GLY A 32 1.69 13.44 6.61
N GLU A 33 2.03 14.54 7.26
CA GLU A 33 1.54 15.89 6.94
C GLU A 33 1.97 16.31 5.51
N ALA A 34 3.22 16.04 5.12
CA ALA A 34 3.72 16.32 3.77
C ALA A 34 2.97 15.53 2.69
N LEU A 35 2.64 14.25 2.94
CA LEU A 35 1.83 13.44 2.03
C LEU A 35 0.43 14.04 1.85
N VAL A 36 -0.25 14.36 2.96
CA VAL A 36 -1.60 14.94 2.94
C VAL A 36 -1.60 16.31 2.24
N ALA A 37 -0.62 17.17 2.53
CA ALA A 37 -0.45 18.46 1.87
C ALA A 37 -0.19 18.33 0.36
N GLY A 38 0.47 17.23 -0.06
CA GLY A 38 0.66 16.87 -1.46
C GLY A 38 -0.54 16.17 -2.11
N GLY A 39 -1.66 15.95 -1.38
CA GLY A 39 -2.88 15.35 -1.90
C GLY A 39 -2.95 13.83 -1.79
N ILE A 40 -1.95 13.16 -1.20
CA ILE A 40 -1.94 11.72 -0.97
C ILE A 40 -2.41 11.43 0.45
N ARG A 41 -3.47 10.63 0.59
CA ARG A 41 -4.12 10.34 1.87
C ARG A 41 -3.97 8.90 2.35
N THR A 42 -3.00 8.18 1.82
CA THR A 42 -2.68 6.80 2.21
C THR A 42 -1.18 6.67 2.46
N ALA A 43 -0.79 5.71 3.30
CA ALA A 43 0.60 5.36 3.56
C ALA A 43 0.73 3.90 3.99
N GLU A 44 1.62 3.13 3.35
CA GLU A 44 2.03 1.79 3.77
C GLU A 44 3.37 1.91 4.51
N VAL A 45 3.37 1.91 5.85
CA VAL A 45 4.60 1.92 6.65
C VAL A 45 5.08 0.47 6.83
N THR A 46 6.28 0.18 6.34
CA THR A 46 6.80 -1.20 6.38
C THR A 46 7.42 -1.55 7.73
N LEU A 47 7.21 -2.79 8.19
CA LEU A 47 7.85 -3.35 9.39
C LEU A 47 9.27 -3.87 9.10
N ARG A 48 10.01 -3.20 8.21
CA ARG A 48 11.40 -3.55 7.86
C ARG A 48 12.43 -2.94 8.80
N THR A 49 12.01 -2.02 9.66
CA THR A 49 12.86 -1.34 10.64
C THR A 49 12.23 -1.43 12.02
N PRO A 50 13.01 -1.30 13.10
CA PRO A 50 12.48 -1.23 14.45
C PRO A 50 11.54 -0.03 14.69
N ALA A 51 11.69 1.04 13.92
CA ALA A 51 10.87 2.25 14.04
C ALA A 51 9.46 2.09 13.44
N GLY A 52 9.20 1.05 12.62
CA GLY A 52 7.98 0.92 11.81
C GLY A 52 6.70 1.00 12.63
N LEU A 53 6.58 0.24 13.73
CA LEU A 53 5.37 0.24 14.56
C LEU A 53 5.11 1.59 15.24
N GLU A 54 6.15 2.23 15.77
CA GLU A 54 6.00 3.55 16.37
C GLU A 54 5.68 4.61 15.32
N ALA A 55 6.24 4.50 14.11
CA ALA A 55 5.90 5.37 13.00
C ALA A 55 4.42 5.22 12.59
N ILE A 56 3.87 3.99 12.54
CA ILE A 56 2.45 3.76 12.31
C ILE A 56 1.61 4.49 13.37
N ARG A 57 1.95 4.32 14.66
CA ARG A 57 1.21 4.94 15.77
C ARG A 57 1.16 6.46 15.65
N ARG A 58 2.28 7.08 15.30
CA ARG A 58 2.38 8.53 15.13
C ARG A 58 1.67 9.01 13.87
N MET A 59 1.87 8.35 12.74
CA MET A 59 1.20 8.72 11.48
C MET A 59 -0.32 8.54 11.55
N ALA A 60 -0.82 7.59 12.33
CA ALA A 60 -2.26 7.39 12.55
C ALA A 60 -2.96 8.57 13.25
N GLN A 61 -2.19 9.50 13.85
CA GLN A 61 -2.70 10.73 14.45
C GLN A 61 -2.80 11.88 13.44
N VAL A 62 -2.25 11.73 12.23
CA VAL A 62 -2.29 12.77 11.19
C VAL A 62 -3.69 12.79 10.56
N GLY A 63 -4.36 13.94 10.66
CA GLY A 63 -5.71 14.10 10.13
C GLY A 63 -5.76 13.91 8.61
N GLY A 64 -6.71 13.09 8.15
CA GLY A 64 -6.93 12.84 6.73
C GLY A 64 -5.99 11.80 6.09
N LEU A 65 -5.15 11.11 6.88
CA LEU A 65 -4.26 10.05 6.41
C LEU A 65 -4.77 8.67 6.86
N ILE A 66 -4.86 7.73 5.93
CA ILE A 66 -5.13 6.32 6.19
C ILE A 66 -3.80 5.56 6.18
N VAL A 67 -3.40 5.07 7.35
CA VAL A 67 -2.13 4.37 7.53
C VAL A 67 -2.35 2.87 7.53
N GLY A 68 -1.53 2.14 6.78
CA GLY A 68 -1.44 0.69 6.81
C GLY A 68 -0.05 0.21 7.17
N ALA A 69 0.05 -1.06 7.52
CA ALA A 69 1.31 -1.73 7.78
C ALA A 69 1.72 -2.60 6.59
N GLY A 70 2.96 -2.46 6.13
CA GLY A 70 3.55 -3.29 5.10
C GLY A 70 4.60 -4.26 5.63
N THR A 71 4.89 -5.29 4.86
CA THR A 71 5.85 -6.36 5.23
C THR A 71 5.41 -7.13 6.50
N VAL A 72 4.11 -7.28 6.69
CA VAL A 72 3.53 -8.11 7.75
C VAL A 72 3.57 -9.57 7.27
N ILE A 73 4.23 -10.46 8.02
CA ILE A 73 4.52 -11.85 7.60
C ILE A 73 4.02 -12.92 8.58
N ASP A 74 3.42 -12.50 9.69
CA ASP A 74 2.87 -13.38 10.72
C ASP A 74 1.65 -12.75 11.40
N PRO A 75 0.78 -13.57 12.06
CA PRO A 75 -0.40 -13.07 12.76
C PRO A 75 -0.10 -12.09 13.90
N GLU A 76 1.00 -12.28 14.62
CA GLU A 76 1.45 -11.39 15.69
C GLU A 76 1.82 -10.01 15.13
N GLY A 77 2.35 -9.97 13.90
CA GLY A 77 2.60 -8.72 13.17
C GLY A 77 1.32 -7.97 12.85
N VAL A 78 0.23 -8.71 12.52
CA VAL A 78 -1.09 -8.11 12.33
C VAL A 78 -1.58 -7.46 13.63
N ASP A 79 -1.50 -8.19 14.77
CA ASP A 79 -1.92 -7.66 16.07
C ASP A 79 -1.18 -6.37 16.41
N ARG A 80 0.14 -6.40 16.34
CA ARG A 80 0.98 -5.22 16.64
C ARG A 80 0.69 -4.04 15.73
N ALA A 81 0.44 -4.30 14.43
CA ALA A 81 0.13 -3.26 13.47
C ALA A 81 -1.24 -2.62 13.72
N VAL A 82 -2.26 -3.42 14.01
CA VAL A 82 -3.61 -2.94 14.34
C VAL A 82 -3.61 -2.16 15.65
N ASP A 83 -2.91 -2.66 16.68
CA ASP A 83 -2.74 -1.95 17.97
C ASP A 83 -2.00 -0.61 17.79
N ALA A 84 -1.12 -0.50 16.79
CA ALA A 84 -0.47 0.75 16.42
C ALA A 84 -1.37 1.70 15.61
N GLY A 85 -2.55 1.27 15.16
CA GLY A 85 -3.52 2.07 14.41
C GLY A 85 -3.55 1.82 12.91
N ALA A 86 -2.93 0.75 12.42
CA ALA A 86 -3.02 0.38 11.01
C ALA A 86 -4.47 0.02 10.62
N ARG A 87 -4.94 0.57 9.48
CA ARG A 87 -6.27 0.36 8.93
C ARG A 87 -6.30 -0.65 7.78
N PHE A 88 -5.15 -1.00 7.24
CA PHE A 88 -4.97 -2.07 6.27
C PHE A 88 -3.60 -2.73 6.45
N ILE A 89 -3.52 -4.00 6.07
CA ILE A 89 -2.33 -4.84 6.22
C ILE A 89 -1.88 -5.31 4.84
N VAL A 90 -0.59 -5.15 4.57
CA VAL A 90 0.05 -5.59 3.32
C VAL A 90 1.15 -6.58 3.65
N SER A 91 1.11 -7.74 3.02
CA SER A 91 2.16 -8.76 3.13
C SER A 91 2.89 -8.96 1.80
N PRO A 92 4.16 -9.40 1.80
CA PRO A 92 4.89 -9.64 0.56
C PRO A 92 4.43 -10.87 -0.21
N GLY A 93 3.77 -11.81 0.46
CA GLY A 93 3.20 -13.03 -0.10
C GLY A 93 1.86 -13.36 0.53
N LEU A 94 1.19 -14.40 0.01
CA LEU A 94 -0.08 -14.89 0.51
C LEU A 94 0.14 -15.90 1.63
N ASP A 95 -0.22 -15.53 2.84
CA ASP A 95 -0.24 -16.40 4.02
C ASP A 95 -1.64 -16.45 4.62
N GLU A 96 -2.19 -17.67 4.74
CA GLU A 96 -3.56 -17.88 5.24
C GLU A 96 -3.74 -17.41 6.70
N ALA A 97 -2.73 -17.61 7.54
CA ALA A 97 -2.82 -17.23 8.95
C ALA A 97 -2.86 -15.69 9.09
N VAL A 98 -2.08 -14.97 8.30
CA VAL A 98 -2.13 -13.49 8.23
C VAL A 98 -3.49 -13.02 7.74
N VAL A 99 -4.02 -13.60 6.64
CA VAL A 99 -5.34 -13.24 6.09
C VAL A 99 -6.46 -13.51 7.09
N ASN A 100 -6.46 -14.68 7.73
CA ASN A 100 -7.46 -15.04 8.74
C ASN A 100 -7.37 -14.09 9.95
N ARG A 101 -6.16 -13.76 10.42
CA ARG A 101 -6.00 -12.81 11.52
C ARG A 101 -6.51 -11.42 11.18
N CYS A 102 -6.29 -10.94 9.96
CA CYS A 102 -6.89 -9.68 9.49
C CYS A 102 -8.43 -9.73 9.52
N ARG A 103 -9.02 -10.86 9.12
CA ARG A 103 -10.47 -11.07 9.17
C ARG A 103 -11.00 -11.04 10.60
N ASP A 104 -10.33 -11.71 11.54
CA ASP A 104 -10.72 -11.75 12.97
C ASP A 104 -10.70 -10.36 13.60
N LEU A 105 -9.80 -9.47 13.13
CA LEU A 105 -9.66 -8.10 13.63
C LEU A 105 -10.44 -7.06 12.80
N ASP A 106 -11.24 -7.49 11.82
CA ASP A 106 -12.00 -6.61 10.93
C ASP A 106 -11.11 -5.54 10.25
N VAL A 107 -9.93 -5.95 9.77
CA VAL A 107 -8.96 -5.09 9.05
C VAL A 107 -8.72 -5.59 7.63
N LEU A 108 -8.59 -4.65 6.66
CA LEU A 108 -8.34 -4.97 5.25
C LEU A 108 -7.00 -5.68 5.07
N ALA A 109 -6.99 -6.85 4.42
CA ALA A 109 -5.79 -7.56 3.99
C ALA A 109 -5.54 -7.37 2.49
N LEU A 110 -4.31 -7.03 2.13
CA LEU A 110 -3.80 -6.93 0.76
C LEU A 110 -2.54 -7.81 0.62
N PRO A 111 -2.69 -9.14 0.58
CA PRO A 111 -1.55 -10.05 0.50
C PRO A 111 -0.91 -10.02 -0.89
N GLY A 112 0.41 -10.28 -0.93
CA GLY A 112 1.19 -10.38 -2.16
C GLY A 112 0.90 -11.65 -2.93
N VAL A 113 0.75 -11.54 -4.25
CA VAL A 113 0.64 -12.65 -5.20
C VAL A 113 1.50 -12.36 -6.43
N ALA A 114 1.93 -13.41 -7.14
CA ALA A 114 2.69 -13.31 -8.38
C ALA A 114 2.26 -14.33 -9.45
N THR A 115 1.35 -15.25 -9.13
CA THR A 115 0.92 -16.36 -10.00
C THR A 115 -0.59 -16.55 -10.00
N ALA A 116 -1.12 -17.17 -11.06
CA ALA A 116 -2.54 -17.54 -11.16
C ALA A 116 -2.99 -18.43 -9.99
N SER A 117 -2.12 -19.36 -9.53
CA SER A 117 -2.44 -20.25 -8.42
C SER A 117 -2.62 -19.50 -7.11
N GLU A 118 -1.80 -18.47 -6.85
CA GLU A 118 -1.92 -17.61 -5.67
C GLU A 118 -3.16 -16.73 -5.74
N VAL A 119 -3.49 -16.17 -6.92
CA VAL A 119 -4.76 -15.43 -7.12
C VAL A 119 -5.96 -16.32 -6.85
N GLN A 120 -5.97 -17.55 -7.41
CA GLN A 120 -7.04 -18.52 -7.16
C GLN A 120 -7.14 -18.89 -5.67
N HIS A 121 -6.01 -18.97 -4.96
CA HIS A 121 -5.98 -19.22 -3.52
C HIS A 121 -6.55 -18.01 -2.76
N ALA A 122 -6.16 -16.79 -3.10
CA ALA A 122 -6.71 -15.57 -2.51
C ALA A 122 -8.25 -15.50 -2.64
N MET A 123 -8.78 -15.87 -3.83
CA MET A 123 -10.24 -15.96 -4.05
C MET A 123 -10.91 -16.98 -3.12
N ARG A 124 -10.30 -18.17 -2.93
CA ARG A 124 -10.83 -19.17 -1.98
C ARG A 124 -10.87 -18.65 -0.54
N LEU A 125 -9.95 -17.77 -0.18
CA LEU A 125 -9.94 -17.08 1.12
C LEU A 125 -10.95 -15.91 1.18
N GLY A 126 -11.72 -15.65 0.12
CA GLY A 126 -12.73 -14.59 0.05
C GLY A 126 -12.16 -13.20 -0.20
N LEU A 127 -10.90 -13.09 -0.62
CA LEU A 127 -10.29 -11.81 -0.96
C LEU A 127 -10.77 -11.32 -2.32
N GLN A 128 -11.01 -10.02 -2.41
CA GLN A 128 -11.40 -9.32 -3.63
C GLN A 128 -10.28 -8.41 -4.17
N ALA A 129 -9.23 -8.20 -3.39
CA ALA A 129 -8.07 -7.41 -3.78
C ALA A 129 -6.78 -8.04 -3.26
N VAL A 130 -5.73 -7.96 -4.06
CA VAL A 130 -4.40 -8.47 -3.75
C VAL A 130 -3.32 -7.50 -4.21
N LYS A 131 -2.15 -7.56 -3.59
CA LYS A 131 -0.95 -6.87 -4.07
C LYS A 131 -0.26 -7.75 -5.12
N LEU A 132 -0.01 -7.25 -6.34
CA LEU A 132 0.91 -7.93 -7.25
C LEU A 132 2.34 -7.55 -6.88
N PHE A 133 3.16 -8.51 -6.43
CA PHE A 133 4.53 -8.24 -5.97
C PHE A 133 5.49 -9.40 -6.27
N PRO A 134 6.69 -9.10 -6.80
CA PRO A 134 7.19 -7.79 -7.26
C PRO A 134 6.74 -7.48 -8.72
N ALA A 135 5.88 -6.48 -8.92
CA ALA A 135 5.18 -6.26 -10.18
C ALA A 135 6.10 -6.07 -11.39
N GLY A 136 7.10 -5.19 -11.29
CA GLY A 136 7.96 -4.83 -12.42
C GLY A 136 8.73 -6.03 -12.98
N VAL A 137 9.29 -6.89 -12.12
CA VAL A 137 10.08 -8.08 -12.57
C VAL A 137 9.21 -9.24 -13.00
N MET A 138 7.93 -9.27 -12.59
CA MET A 138 6.99 -10.35 -12.94
C MET A 138 6.21 -10.09 -14.23
N GLY A 139 6.49 -9.00 -14.95
CA GLY A 139 5.82 -8.69 -16.23
C GLY A 139 4.85 -7.53 -16.19
N GLY A 140 4.75 -6.84 -15.05
CA GLY A 140 4.05 -5.55 -14.94
C GLY A 140 2.57 -5.60 -15.32
N ALA A 141 2.13 -4.59 -16.04
CA ALA A 141 0.75 -4.45 -16.50
C ALA A 141 0.31 -5.60 -17.41
N THR A 142 1.23 -6.17 -18.21
CA THR A 142 0.95 -7.32 -19.07
C THR A 142 0.53 -8.55 -18.25
N LEU A 143 1.19 -8.83 -17.13
CA LEU A 143 0.80 -9.94 -16.25
C LEU A 143 -0.58 -9.70 -15.63
N ILE A 144 -0.88 -8.49 -15.15
CA ILE A 144 -2.19 -8.16 -14.59
C ILE A 144 -3.28 -8.33 -15.66
N SER A 145 -3.05 -7.86 -16.88
CA SER A 145 -3.99 -8.04 -17.99
C SER A 145 -4.26 -9.52 -18.28
N ALA A 146 -3.21 -10.36 -18.28
CA ALA A 146 -3.35 -11.80 -18.48
C ALA A 146 -4.11 -12.49 -17.33
N LEU A 147 -3.87 -12.08 -16.07
CA LEU A 147 -4.58 -12.61 -14.90
C LEU A 147 -6.03 -12.12 -14.85
N GLY A 148 -6.32 -10.91 -15.31
CA GLY A 148 -7.67 -10.35 -15.35
C GLY A 148 -8.65 -11.16 -16.22
N GLY A 149 -8.18 -11.87 -17.24
CA GLY A 149 -9.02 -12.74 -18.06
C GLY A 149 -9.71 -13.84 -17.26
N PRO A 150 -8.97 -14.74 -16.57
CA PRO A 150 -9.56 -15.79 -15.74
C PRO A 150 -10.10 -15.30 -14.39
N PHE A 151 -9.72 -14.12 -13.92
CA PHE A 151 -10.08 -13.57 -12.60
C PHE A 151 -10.67 -12.15 -12.71
N PRO A 152 -11.82 -11.95 -13.41
CA PRO A 152 -12.35 -10.63 -13.73
C PRO A 152 -12.77 -9.80 -12.51
N ASP A 153 -13.08 -10.45 -11.39
CA ASP A 153 -13.53 -9.79 -10.15
C ASP A 153 -12.39 -9.47 -9.19
N MET A 154 -11.14 -9.89 -9.52
CA MET A 154 -9.99 -9.61 -8.66
C MET A 154 -9.40 -8.23 -8.96
N GLN A 155 -9.22 -7.42 -7.91
CA GLN A 155 -8.50 -6.15 -7.99
C GLN A 155 -7.03 -6.36 -7.64
N PHE A 156 -6.14 -5.71 -8.39
CA PHE A 156 -4.69 -5.78 -8.18
C PHE A 156 -4.15 -4.42 -7.78
N MET A 157 -3.29 -4.39 -6.76
CA MET A 157 -2.46 -3.25 -6.40
C MET A 157 -1.00 -3.58 -6.75
N PRO A 158 -0.50 -3.18 -7.94
CA PRO A 158 0.88 -3.44 -8.32
C PRO A 158 1.85 -2.70 -7.41
N SER A 159 2.92 -3.41 -7.00
CA SER A 159 3.97 -2.93 -6.10
C SER A 159 5.32 -3.57 -6.46
N GLY A 160 6.40 -2.80 -6.27
CA GLY A 160 7.75 -3.24 -6.61
C GLY A 160 8.12 -2.94 -8.07
N GLY A 161 8.96 -1.94 -8.27
CA GLY A 161 9.37 -1.44 -9.58
C GLY A 161 8.37 -0.50 -10.24
N VAL A 162 7.33 -0.06 -9.52
CA VAL A 162 6.40 0.96 -9.99
C VAL A 162 7.00 2.35 -9.79
N SER A 163 6.86 3.21 -10.78
CA SER A 163 7.31 4.61 -10.79
C SER A 163 6.18 5.53 -11.27
N LEU A 164 6.35 6.85 -11.11
CA LEU A 164 5.41 7.81 -11.65
C LEU A 164 5.22 7.65 -13.17
N ALA A 165 6.30 7.31 -13.90
CA ALA A 165 6.24 7.11 -15.34
C ALA A 165 5.46 5.86 -15.76
N SER A 166 5.51 4.77 -14.96
CA SER A 166 4.82 3.52 -15.26
C SER A 166 3.42 3.40 -14.64
N ALA A 167 3.10 4.22 -13.63
CA ALA A 167 1.82 4.16 -12.93
C ALA A 167 0.59 4.30 -13.85
N PRO A 168 0.57 5.21 -14.87
CA PRO A 168 -0.57 5.32 -15.78
C PRO A 168 -0.86 4.05 -16.56
N GLU A 169 0.16 3.27 -16.96
CA GLU A 169 -0.03 2.00 -17.65
C GLU A 169 -0.80 0.98 -16.81
N TYR A 170 -0.48 0.91 -15.50
CA TYR A 170 -1.21 0.06 -14.57
C TYR A 170 -2.64 0.56 -14.33
N LEU A 171 -2.80 1.86 -14.11
CA LEU A 171 -4.10 2.47 -13.80
C LEU A 171 -5.06 2.47 -15.00
N ALA A 172 -4.58 2.24 -16.21
CA ALA A 172 -5.42 2.03 -17.39
C ALA A 172 -6.16 0.68 -17.37
N LEU A 173 -5.74 -0.26 -16.51
CA LEU A 173 -6.40 -1.57 -16.38
C LEU A 173 -7.60 -1.48 -15.42
N ALA A 174 -8.77 -1.94 -15.83
CA ALA A 174 -10.00 -1.91 -15.02
C ALA A 174 -9.88 -2.66 -13.69
N SER A 175 -8.94 -3.61 -13.59
CA SER A 175 -8.65 -4.37 -12.36
C SER A 175 -7.62 -3.69 -11.45
N VAL A 176 -7.23 -2.43 -11.71
CA VAL A 176 -6.25 -1.67 -10.91
C VAL A 176 -6.84 -0.33 -10.51
N SER A 177 -7.16 -0.20 -9.23
CA SER A 177 -7.67 1.06 -8.66
C SER A 177 -6.60 1.87 -7.93
N LEU A 178 -5.52 1.21 -7.50
CA LEU A 178 -4.38 1.79 -6.77
C LEU A 178 -3.08 1.18 -7.27
N VAL A 179 -2.04 1.98 -7.31
CA VAL A 179 -0.66 1.51 -7.43
C VAL A 179 0.10 1.73 -6.12
N SER A 180 1.20 1.01 -5.91
CA SER A 180 2.01 1.16 -4.70
C SER A 180 3.48 1.39 -5.09
N GLY A 181 4.08 2.43 -4.53
CA GLY A 181 5.46 2.82 -4.88
C GLY A 181 6.11 3.75 -3.85
N SER A 182 7.40 4.02 -4.02
CA SER A 182 8.18 4.79 -3.04
C SER A 182 8.87 6.03 -3.61
N TRP A 183 8.61 6.38 -4.87
CA TRP A 183 9.31 7.50 -5.53
C TRP A 183 9.11 8.86 -4.87
N MET A 184 7.99 9.08 -4.17
CA MET A 184 7.70 10.32 -3.44
C MET A 184 8.25 10.31 -1.99
N VAL A 185 8.59 9.13 -1.45
CA VAL A 185 9.00 8.93 -0.06
C VAL A 185 10.31 8.12 0.03
N SER A 186 11.32 8.52 -0.73
CA SER A 186 12.60 7.81 -0.67
C SER A 186 13.17 7.85 0.76
N ARG A 187 13.85 6.76 1.16
CA ARG A 187 14.47 6.65 2.49
C ARG A 187 15.45 7.80 2.75
N GLU A 188 16.13 8.28 1.71
CA GLU A 188 17.05 9.40 1.79
C GLU A 188 16.34 10.72 2.11
N LEU A 189 15.23 11.03 1.42
CA LEU A 189 14.42 12.24 1.69
C LEU A 189 13.88 12.25 3.12
N ILE A 190 13.41 11.08 3.60
CA ILE A 190 12.91 10.93 4.97
C ILE A 190 14.04 11.16 5.97
N ALA A 191 15.18 10.48 5.79
CA ALA A 191 16.33 10.58 6.71
C ALA A 191 16.91 12.00 6.76
N SER A 192 16.92 12.72 5.64
CA SER A 192 17.40 14.11 5.56
C SER A 192 16.31 15.15 5.86
N GLN A 193 15.12 14.73 6.32
CA GLN A 193 13.99 15.58 6.71
C GLN A 193 13.53 16.55 5.60
N GLN A 194 13.64 16.13 4.34
CA GLN A 194 13.24 16.96 3.20
C GLN A 194 11.72 16.87 2.95
N PHE A 195 10.90 17.16 3.99
CA PHE A 195 9.45 17.01 3.91
C PHE A 195 8.79 17.96 2.91
N GLY A 196 9.35 19.16 2.69
CA GLY A 196 8.89 20.07 1.64
C GLY A 196 9.09 19.49 0.22
N GLU A 197 10.17 18.72 0.01
CA GLU A 197 10.39 18.02 -1.27
C GLU A 197 9.45 16.82 -1.42
N ILE A 198 9.17 16.10 -0.34
CA ILE A 198 8.17 15.02 -0.31
C ILE A 198 6.78 15.58 -0.66
N GLU A 199 6.37 16.70 -0.07
CA GLU A 199 5.12 17.39 -0.41
C GLU A 199 5.08 17.75 -1.91
N ARG A 200 6.15 18.36 -2.43
CA ARG A 200 6.25 18.77 -3.84
C ARG A 200 6.10 17.57 -4.78
N ILE A 201 6.83 16.46 -4.53
CA ILE A 201 6.76 15.24 -5.36
C ILE A 201 5.37 14.59 -5.21
N SER A 202 4.78 14.59 -4.03
CA SER A 202 3.43 14.06 -3.79
C SER A 202 2.39 14.86 -4.57
N ARG A 203 2.48 16.18 -4.58
CA ARG A 203 1.60 17.07 -5.37
C ARG A 203 1.73 16.81 -6.88
N GLN A 204 2.96 16.71 -7.39
CA GLN A 204 3.20 16.34 -8.79
C GLN A 204 2.60 14.96 -9.13
N THR A 205 2.74 14.00 -8.21
CA THR A 205 2.15 12.66 -8.36
C THR A 205 0.62 12.74 -8.42
N THR A 206 0.01 13.50 -7.52
CA THR A 206 -1.45 13.69 -7.49
C THR A 206 -1.93 14.31 -8.81
N GLU A 207 -1.32 15.41 -9.25
CA GLU A 207 -1.66 16.09 -10.50
C GLU A 207 -1.54 15.16 -11.71
N ALA A 208 -0.46 14.38 -11.78
CA ALA A 208 -0.20 13.48 -12.92
C ALA A 208 -1.13 12.26 -12.96
N LEU A 209 -1.63 11.78 -11.82
CA LEU A 209 -2.44 10.56 -11.77
C LEU A 209 -3.96 10.84 -11.64
N THR A 210 -4.37 12.09 -11.47
CA THR A 210 -5.79 12.50 -11.39
C THR A 210 -6.25 13.36 -12.56
N ALA A 211 -5.35 13.67 -13.51
CA ALA A 211 -5.62 14.45 -14.71
C ALA A 211 -6.39 13.61 -15.81
#